data_316d9e42db75bd860697d810c7b89f15
#
_entry.id   316d9e42db75bd860697d810c7b89f15
#
_cell.length_a   1.000
_cell.length_b   1.000
_cell.length_c   1.000
_cell.angle_alpha   90.00
_cell.angle_beta   90.00
_cell.angle_gamma   90.00
#
_symmetry.space_group_name_H-M   'P 1'
#
loop_
_entity.id
_entity.type
_entity.pdbx_description
1 polymer ?
#
loop_
_entity_poly.entity_id
_entity_poly.type
_entity_poly.pdbx_seq_one_letter_code
_entity_poly.pdbx_strand_id
1 'polypeptide(L)'
;MDILSQNEIDALLDALSTGDVKINDLQETVKHLDYKRYDFRRPNKFSKEQLRTLQVLHSSFARLLSNFLTGYLRNNIQIEVVSVDQLTYEDFIRSIPSPTVLVICSMNPLKGTAIVQFDPMFLFPMIDLFFGGNGESLKTIRELTDIELSVAQKLSVKVLDNLALAWKDIVQVEPSINSIETNPHLHQMFSFNEIVALISFSTQVGENTKGFINLCLPFPLLEPMVSQMSIQRRFKLQSSTMDDVEKKKLQYWLGLPTVELTVLSGQTWVTVNDFLQLQEGDVLLLDRRVDQDMDLYIGEQLKFKVQAGTLNKQLAVQITALVEGEKDV
;
A
#
# COMPACT_ATOMS: atom_id res chain seq x y z
N MET A 1 29.36 -18.32 -10.53
CA MET A 1 30.67 -18.77 -10.04
C MET A 1 31.63 -17.70 -10.45
N ASP A 2 31.99 -16.84 -9.52
CA ASP A 2 33.00 -15.83 -9.79
C ASP A 2 34.39 -16.53 -9.70
N ILE A 3 35.06 -16.53 -10.82
CA ILE A 3 36.42 -17.08 -10.92
C ILE A 3 37.32 -16.03 -10.29
N LEU A 4 37.99 -16.39 -9.18
CA LEU A 4 38.99 -15.57 -8.53
C LEU A 4 40.07 -15.15 -9.55
N SER A 5 40.47 -13.89 -9.49
CA SER A 5 41.57 -13.42 -10.35
C SER A 5 42.89 -14.05 -9.96
N GLN A 6 43.83 -14.22 -10.94
CA GLN A 6 45.14 -14.82 -10.72
C GLN A 6 45.90 -14.17 -9.56
N ASN A 7 45.79 -12.85 -9.42
CA ASN A 7 46.44 -12.08 -8.35
C ASN A 7 45.85 -12.38 -6.95
N GLU A 8 44.57 -12.72 -6.86
CA GLU A 8 43.91 -13.12 -5.60
C GLU A 8 44.29 -14.53 -5.20
N ILE A 9 44.48 -15.41 -6.17
CA ILE A 9 44.98 -16.79 -5.94
C ILE A 9 46.44 -16.77 -5.45
N ASP A 10 47.28 -15.95 -6.04
CA ASP A 10 48.69 -15.80 -5.63
C ASP A 10 48.81 -15.16 -4.24
N ALA A 11 47.99 -14.17 -3.92
CA ALA A 11 47.98 -13.57 -2.58
C ALA A 11 47.48 -14.56 -1.50
N LEU A 12 46.52 -15.42 -1.81
CA LEU A 12 46.05 -16.48 -0.90
C LEU A 12 47.09 -17.57 -0.69
N LEU A 13 47.85 -17.93 -1.72
CA LEU A 13 48.92 -18.90 -1.63
C LEU A 13 50.12 -18.38 -0.82
N ASP A 14 50.44 -17.10 -0.96
CA ASP A 14 51.50 -16.44 -0.17
C ASP A 14 51.11 -16.35 1.32
N ALA A 15 49.86 -15.99 1.62
CA ALA A 15 49.33 -15.94 2.98
C ALA A 15 49.27 -17.32 3.66
N LEU A 16 49.01 -18.39 2.91
CA LEU A 16 49.06 -19.78 3.38
C LEU A 16 50.48 -20.29 3.62
N SER A 17 51.44 -19.82 2.82
CA SER A 17 52.86 -20.27 2.91
C SER A 17 53.60 -19.62 4.09
N THR A 18 53.18 -18.43 4.52
CA THR A 18 53.76 -17.68 5.65
C THR A 18 53.19 -18.07 7.01
N GLY A 19 52.13 -18.90 7.07
CA GLY A 19 51.59 -19.46 8.33
C GLY A 19 50.89 -18.46 9.25
N ASP A 20 50.62 -17.23 8.79
CA ASP A 20 50.12 -16.15 9.61
C ASP A 20 48.57 -16.02 9.64
N VAL A 21 47.82 -16.93 8.99
CA VAL A 21 46.36 -16.88 8.93
C VAL A 21 45.77 -18.11 9.61
N LYS A 22 45.22 -17.92 10.79
CA LYS A 22 44.34 -18.90 11.43
C LYS A 22 43.04 -19.01 10.61
N ILE A 23 42.73 -20.21 10.13
CA ILE A 23 41.57 -20.53 9.29
C ILE A 23 40.24 -20.05 9.89
N ASN A 24 40.18 -19.83 11.20
CA ASN A 24 38.99 -19.32 11.89
C ASN A 24 38.70 -17.83 11.62
N ASP A 25 39.69 -17.01 11.31
CA ASP A 25 39.48 -15.56 11.08
C ASP A 25 38.99 -15.26 9.65
N LEU A 26 39.16 -16.22 8.72
CA LEU A 26 38.62 -16.09 7.34
C LEU A 26 37.13 -16.43 7.25
N GLN A 27 36.58 -17.18 8.23
CA GLN A 27 35.15 -17.50 8.25
C GLN A 27 34.26 -16.34 8.81
N GLU A 28 34.83 -15.43 9.58
CA GLU A 28 34.06 -14.28 10.12
C GLU A 28 34.00 -13.06 9.18
N THR A 29 34.87 -12.99 8.15
CA THR A 29 34.95 -11.80 7.28
C THR A 29 34.12 -11.90 6.00
N VAL A 30 33.63 -13.08 5.66
CA VAL A 30 32.64 -13.25 4.59
C VAL A 30 31.24 -13.21 5.21
N LYS A 31 30.83 -12.07 5.75
CA LYS A 31 29.41 -11.74 5.77
C LYS A 31 28.98 -11.75 4.32
N HIS A 32 28.33 -12.81 3.89
CA HIS A 32 27.55 -12.84 2.67
C HIS A 32 26.51 -11.70 2.82
N LEU A 33 26.87 -10.53 2.33
CA LEU A 33 25.91 -9.52 2.00
C LEU A 33 25.13 -10.14 0.83
N ASP A 34 23.98 -10.66 1.15
CA ASP A 34 23.05 -11.28 0.20
C ASP A 34 22.48 -10.15 -0.68
N TYR A 35 23.32 -9.66 -1.61
CA TYR A 35 22.92 -8.71 -2.62
C TYR A 35 22.03 -9.46 -3.60
N LYS A 36 20.72 -9.39 -3.45
CA LYS A 36 19.81 -9.78 -4.51
C LYS A 36 20.12 -8.87 -5.70
N ARG A 37 20.67 -9.45 -6.78
CA ARG A 37 20.83 -8.74 -8.06
C ARG A 37 19.46 -8.20 -8.45
N TYR A 38 19.36 -6.87 -8.59
CA TYR A 38 18.14 -6.21 -9.04
C TYR A 38 17.97 -6.50 -10.54
N ASP A 39 16.92 -7.21 -10.89
CA ASP A 39 16.58 -7.47 -12.29
C ASP A 39 15.75 -6.28 -12.83
N PHE A 40 16.40 -5.42 -13.62
CA PHE A 40 15.76 -4.28 -14.28
C PHE A 40 14.66 -4.68 -15.27
N ARG A 41 14.60 -5.94 -15.69
CA ARG A 41 13.52 -6.47 -16.53
C ARG A 41 12.24 -6.74 -15.73
N ARG A 42 12.35 -6.87 -14.41
CA ARG A 42 11.25 -7.11 -13.47
C ARG A 42 11.25 -6.01 -12.39
N PRO A 43 10.80 -4.78 -12.74
CA PRO A 43 10.81 -3.68 -11.79
C PRO A 43 9.86 -3.96 -10.63
N ASN A 44 10.30 -3.66 -9.41
CA ASN A 44 9.41 -3.70 -8.25
C ASN A 44 8.43 -2.53 -8.33
N LYS A 45 7.16 -2.80 -8.67
CA LYS A 45 6.09 -1.81 -8.68
C LYS A 45 5.49 -1.59 -7.30
N PHE A 46 5.52 -2.60 -6.43
CA PHE A 46 5.04 -2.49 -5.05
C PHE A 46 6.20 -2.28 -4.07
N SER A 47 6.05 -1.34 -3.15
CA SER A 47 6.96 -1.19 -2.03
C SER A 47 6.72 -2.29 -0.98
N LYS A 48 7.73 -2.55 -0.12
CA LYS A 48 7.59 -3.51 0.99
C LYS A 48 6.45 -3.13 1.95
N GLU A 49 6.21 -1.82 2.14
CA GLU A 49 5.12 -1.33 3.00
C GLU A 49 3.75 -1.61 2.38
N GLN A 50 3.62 -1.46 1.06
CA GLN A 50 2.39 -1.76 0.34
C GLN A 50 2.05 -3.25 0.41
N LEU A 51 3.03 -4.13 0.16
CA LEU A 51 2.84 -5.58 0.31
C LEU A 51 2.46 -5.95 1.74
N ARG A 52 3.07 -5.32 2.74
CA ARG A 52 2.71 -5.54 4.15
C ARG A 52 1.29 -5.04 4.46
N THR A 53 0.85 -3.95 3.86
CA THR A 53 -0.52 -3.45 4.01
C THR A 53 -1.52 -4.43 3.38
N LEU A 54 -1.21 -4.96 2.19
CA LEU A 54 -1.99 -6.02 1.57
C LEU A 54 -2.05 -7.26 2.46
N GLN A 55 -0.95 -7.66 3.09
CA GLN A 55 -0.92 -8.79 4.01
C GLN A 55 -1.87 -8.60 5.20
N VAL A 56 -1.85 -7.44 5.84
CA VAL A 56 -2.74 -7.14 6.98
C VAL A 56 -4.20 -7.13 6.55
N LEU A 57 -4.51 -6.50 5.41
CA LEU A 57 -5.85 -6.46 4.84
C LEU A 57 -6.38 -7.86 4.57
N HIS A 58 -5.59 -8.68 3.88
CA HIS A 58 -6.01 -10.02 3.50
C HIS A 58 -5.97 -11.03 4.67
N SER A 59 -5.23 -10.74 5.75
CA SER A 59 -5.36 -11.50 7.00
C SER A 59 -6.73 -11.27 7.66
N SER A 60 -7.26 -10.05 7.57
CA SER A 60 -8.63 -9.76 8.01
C SER A 60 -9.67 -10.47 7.11
N PHE A 61 -9.47 -10.46 5.79
CA PHE A 61 -10.29 -11.20 4.84
C PHE A 61 -10.29 -12.71 5.14
N ALA A 62 -9.12 -13.31 5.33
CA ALA A 62 -8.98 -14.74 5.64
C ALA A 62 -9.79 -15.14 6.89
N ARG A 63 -9.72 -14.32 7.94
CA ARG A 63 -10.50 -14.52 9.16
C ARG A 63 -12.01 -14.39 8.94
N LEU A 64 -12.46 -13.39 8.19
CA LEU A 64 -13.88 -13.21 7.85
C LEU A 64 -14.40 -14.38 7.05
N LEU A 65 -13.67 -14.80 6.02
CA LEU A 65 -14.03 -15.92 5.15
C LEU A 65 -14.03 -17.24 5.92
N SER A 66 -13.04 -17.50 6.77
CA SER A 66 -12.97 -18.67 7.64
C SER A 66 -14.20 -18.79 8.54
N ASN A 67 -14.55 -17.71 9.25
CA ASN A 67 -15.72 -17.67 10.12
C ASN A 67 -17.03 -17.87 9.34
N PHE A 68 -17.15 -17.21 8.18
CA PHE A 68 -18.33 -17.33 7.32
C PHE A 68 -18.50 -18.77 6.82
N LEU A 69 -17.45 -19.37 6.26
CA LEU A 69 -17.52 -20.73 5.70
C LEU A 69 -17.73 -21.78 6.79
N THR A 70 -17.11 -21.62 7.97
CA THR A 70 -17.33 -22.51 9.13
C THR A 70 -18.81 -22.50 9.55
N GLY A 71 -19.43 -21.33 9.62
CA GLY A 71 -20.86 -21.22 9.94
C GLY A 71 -21.78 -21.73 8.81
N TYR A 72 -21.42 -21.44 7.55
CA TYR A 72 -22.22 -21.77 6.39
C TYR A 72 -22.24 -23.28 6.07
N LEU A 73 -21.08 -23.95 6.21
CA LEU A 73 -20.92 -25.37 5.90
C LEU A 73 -20.93 -26.27 7.13
N ARG A 74 -21.03 -25.69 8.33
CA ARG A 74 -21.04 -26.38 9.62
C ARG A 74 -19.86 -27.33 9.81
N ASN A 75 -18.71 -26.97 9.29
CA ASN A 75 -17.46 -27.69 9.41
C ASN A 75 -16.34 -26.73 9.80
N ASN A 76 -15.31 -27.19 10.48
CA ASN A 76 -14.16 -26.34 10.84
C ASN A 76 -13.32 -26.04 9.60
N ILE A 77 -13.31 -24.77 9.18
CA ILE A 77 -12.57 -24.30 8.03
C ILE A 77 -11.63 -23.20 8.50
N GLN A 78 -10.34 -23.41 8.31
CA GLN A 78 -9.30 -22.45 8.65
C GLN A 78 -8.65 -21.93 7.37
N ILE A 79 -8.50 -20.60 7.28
CA ILE A 79 -7.88 -19.92 6.15
C ILE A 79 -6.90 -18.89 6.71
N GLU A 80 -5.65 -18.96 6.27
CA GLU A 80 -4.60 -18.08 6.73
C GLU A 80 -3.75 -17.60 5.56
N VAL A 81 -3.28 -16.34 5.64
CA VAL A 81 -2.35 -15.80 4.63
C VAL A 81 -0.97 -16.42 4.85
N VAL A 82 -0.45 -17.09 3.82
CA VAL A 82 0.90 -17.67 3.81
C VAL A 82 1.91 -16.65 3.31
N SER A 83 1.61 -16.02 2.18
CA SER A 83 2.53 -15.04 1.58
C SER A 83 1.79 -13.97 0.79
N VAL A 84 2.46 -12.83 0.63
CA VAL A 84 2.07 -11.75 -0.27
C VAL A 84 3.30 -11.35 -1.05
N ASP A 85 3.34 -11.73 -2.31
CA ASP A 85 4.49 -11.58 -3.17
C ASP A 85 4.16 -10.76 -4.42
N GLN A 86 5.17 -10.09 -4.96
CA GLN A 86 5.10 -9.48 -6.27
C GLN A 86 5.78 -10.39 -7.28
N LEU A 87 5.09 -10.71 -8.36
CA LEU A 87 5.62 -11.52 -9.45
C LEU A 87 5.00 -11.11 -10.79
N THR A 88 5.43 -11.74 -11.89
CA THR A 88 4.82 -11.53 -13.20
C THR A 88 3.58 -12.42 -13.37
N TYR A 89 2.65 -12.00 -14.19
CA TYR A 89 1.48 -12.81 -14.51
C TYR A 89 1.88 -14.18 -15.11
N GLU A 90 2.95 -14.22 -15.90
CA GLU A 90 3.51 -15.47 -16.44
C GLU A 90 3.95 -16.43 -15.32
N ASP A 91 4.68 -15.91 -14.30
CA ASP A 91 5.12 -16.72 -13.17
C ASP A 91 3.92 -17.26 -12.38
N PHE A 92 2.86 -16.45 -12.21
CA PHE A 92 1.62 -16.89 -11.58
C PHE A 92 0.99 -18.06 -12.35
N ILE A 93 0.76 -17.91 -13.67
CA ILE A 93 0.15 -18.96 -14.49
C ILE A 93 0.98 -20.24 -14.48
N ARG A 94 2.31 -20.14 -14.47
CA ARG A 94 3.20 -21.32 -14.37
C ARG A 94 3.18 -21.98 -13.00
N SER A 95 2.81 -21.26 -11.95
CA SER A 95 2.81 -21.78 -10.57
C SER A 95 1.56 -22.57 -10.21
N ILE A 96 0.47 -22.39 -10.94
CA ILE A 96 -0.82 -23.04 -10.63
C ILE A 96 -0.96 -24.41 -11.28
N PRO A 97 -1.53 -25.40 -10.56
CA PRO A 97 -1.74 -26.72 -11.09
C PRO A 97 -2.82 -26.73 -12.20
N SER A 98 -2.80 -27.76 -13.02
CA SER A 98 -3.89 -28.07 -13.97
C SER A 98 -4.40 -29.48 -13.68
N PRO A 99 -5.73 -29.69 -13.53
CA PRO A 99 -6.79 -28.69 -13.61
C PRO A 99 -6.86 -27.77 -12.38
N THR A 100 -7.42 -26.58 -12.55
CA THR A 100 -7.67 -25.59 -11.47
C THR A 100 -8.96 -24.82 -11.77
N VAL A 101 -9.42 -24.00 -10.83
CA VAL A 101 -10.55 -23.09 -11.08
C VAL A 101 -10.08 -21.65 -10.91
N LEU A 102 -10.22 -20.89 -11.98
CA LEU A 102 -9.92 -19.45 -12.04
C LEU A 102 -11.22 -18.67 -12.14
N VAL A 103 -11.50 -17.87 -11.14
CA VAL A 103 -12.62 -16.94 -11.10
C VAL A 103 -12.12 -15.57 -11.47
N ILE A 104 -12.54 -15.09 -12.62
CA ILE A 104 -12.20 -13.78 -13.13
C ILE A 104 -13.28 -12.82 -12.69
N CYS A 105 -12.91 -11.78 -11.95
CA CYS A 105 -13.86 -10.83 -11.38
C CYS A 105 -13.42 -9.38 -11.61
N SER A 106 -14.39 -8.50 -11.82
CA SER A 106 -14.20 -7.05 -11.77
C SER A 106 -14.51 -6.53 -10.37
N MET A 107 -13.88 -5.44 -9.96
CA MET A 107 -14.00 -4.86 -8.62
C MET A 107 -14.38 -3.38 -8.72
N ASN A 108 -15.62 -3.08 -9.11
CA ASN A 108 -16.08 -1.68 -9.22
C ASN A 108 -15.98 -0.94 -7.86
N PRO A 109 -15.54 0.34 -7.82
CA PRO A 109 -15.24 1.26 -8.93
C PRO A 109 -13.80 1.13 -9.48
N LEU A 110 -13.01 0.17 -9.01
CA LEU A 110 -11.66 -0.06 -9.50
C LEU A 110 -11.71 -0.54 -10.95
N LYS A 111 -10.87 0.06 -11.80
CA LYS A 111 -10.79 -0.31 -13.21
C LYS A 111 -9.82 -1.47 -13.40
N GLY A 112 -10.34 -2.60 -13.84
CA GLY A 112 -9.55 -3.81 -14.09
C GLY A 112 -10.22 -5.07 -13.54
N THR A 113 -9.53 -6.18 -13.68
CA THR A 113 -9.99 -7.50 -13.26
C THR A 113 -9.00 -8.09 -12.25
N ALA A 114 -9.52 -8.86 -11.31
CA ALA A 114 -8.76 -9.69 -10.39
C ALA A 114 -9.03 -11.17 -10.72
N ILE A 115 -8.15 -12.05 -10.29
CA ILE A 115 -8.32 -13.50 -10.46
C ILE A 115 -8.25 -14.14 -9.07
N VAL A 116 -9.27 -14.94 -8.74
CA VAL A 116 -9.25 -15.84 -7.59
C VAL A 116 -9.06 -17.24 -8.11
N GLN A 117 -7.97 -17.88 -7.71
CA GLN A 117 -7.68 -19.26 -8.05
C GLN A 117 -8.02 -20.17 -6.86
N PHE A 118 -8.78 -21.20 -7.13
CA PHE A 118 -9.08 -22.25 -6.15
C PHE A 118 -8.34 -23.53 -6.51
N ASP A 119 -7.55 -24.00 -5.55
CA ASP A 119 -6.93 -25.31 -5.64
C ASP A 119 -8.03 -26.39 -5.60
N PRO A 120 -8.00 -27.40 -6.49
CA PRO A 120 -8.91 -28.55 -6.43
C PRO A 120 -8.94 -29.23 -5.05
N MET A 121 -7.81 -29.30 -4.35
CA MET A 121 -7.71 -29.86 -3.00
C MET A 121 -8.52 -29.09 -1.95
N PHE A 122 -8.81 -27.82 -2.19
CA PHE A 122 -9.73 -27.02 -1.38
C PHE A 122 -11.16 -27.13 -1.92
N LEU A 123 -11.32 -27.01 -3.23
CA LEU A 123 -12.63 -26.83 -3.84
C LEU A 123 -13.52 -28.08 -3.77
N PHE A 124 -12.96 -29.27 -4.03
CA PHE A 124 -13.76 -30.50 -3.98
C PHE A 124 -14.32 -30.81 -2.60
N PRO A 125 -13.55 -30.73 -1.49
CA PRO A 125 -14.11 -30.86 -0.15
C PRO A 125 -15.20 -29.85 0.17
N MET A 126 -15.06 -28.60 -0.33
CA MET A 126 -16.09 -27.57 -0.15
C MET A 126 -17.38 -27.92 -0.90
N ILE A 127 -17.27 -28.47 -2.11
CA ILE A 127 -18.42 -28.96 -2.89
C ILE A 127 -19.08 -30.14 -2.21
N ASP A 128 -18.29 -31.08 -1.69
CA ASP A 128 -18.80 -32.25 -0.95
C ASP A 128 -19.58 -31.81 0.30
N LEU A 129 -19.01 -30.89 1.10
CA LEU A 129 -19.72 -30.30 2.24
C LEU A 129 -21.01 -29.58 1.84
N PHE A 130 -21.01 -28.90 0.69
CA PHE A 130 -22.18 -28.20 0.18
C PHE A 130 -23.33 -29.17 -0.14
N PHE A 131 -23.00 -30.38 -0.60
CA PHE A 131 -23.97 -31.46 -0.83
C PHE A 131 -24.29 -32.32 0.40
N GLY A 132 -23.72 -31.97 1.57
CA GLY A 132 -23.97 -32.65 2.84
C GLY A 132 -23.06 -33.85 3.12
N GLY A 133 -21.93 -33.92 2.39
CA GLY A 133 -20.86 -34.89 2.68
C GLY A 133 -19.98 -34.50 3.86
N ASN A 134 -18.89 -35.22 4.05
CA ASN A 134 -17.96 -35.05 5.18
C ASN A 134 -16.78 -34.09 4.87
N GLY A 135 -16.65 -33.58 3.65
CA GLY A 135 -15.53 -32.74 3.21
C GLY A 135 -14.24 -33.53 2.95
N GLU A 136 -14.37 -34.75 2.47
CA GLU A 136 -13.24 -35.59 2.12
C GLU A 136 -12.63 -35.15 0.78
N SER A 137 -11.30 -35.17 0.69
CA SER A 137 -10.62 -34.90 -0.58
C SER A 137 -10.78 -36.05 -1.56
N LEU A 138 -10.91 -35.72 -2.85
CA LEU A 138 -10.89 -36.73 -3.88
C LEU A 138 -9.54 -37.45 -3.96
N LYS A 139 -9.58 -38.76 -4.17
CA LYS A 139 -8.37 -39.58 -4.40
C LYS A 139 -7.66 -39.23 -5.70
N THR A 140 -8.40 -38.71 -6.67
CA THR A 140 -7.86 -38.35 -7.99
C THR A 140 -8.40 -36.98 -8.41
N ILE A 141 -7.50 -36.05 -8.71
CA ILE A 141 -7.86 -34.71 -9.20
C ILE A 141 -8.37 -34.87 -10.64
N ARG A 142 -9.54 -34.32 -10.94
CA ARG A 142 -10.18 -34.29 -12.25
C ARG A 142 -10.79 -32.92 -12.54
N GLU A 143 -11.20 -32.70 -13.75
CA GLU A 143 -12.00 -31.52 -14.10
C GLU A 143 -13.37 -31.54 -13.40
N LEU A 144 -13.92 -30.37 -13.14
CA LEU A 144 -15.24 -30.22 -12.53
C LEU A 144 -16.32 -30.49 -13.57
N THR A 145 -17.39 -31.11 -13.10
CA THR A 145 -18.63 -31.25 -13.88
C THR A 145 -19.42 -29.93 -13.88
N ASP A 146 -20.40 -29.79 -14.80
CA ASP A 146 -21.24 -28.57 -14.88
C ASP A 146 -21.98 -28.27 -13.57
N ILE A 147 -22.39 -29.31 -12.84
CA ILE A 147 -23.05 -29.15 -11.53
C ILE A 147 -22.05 -28.62 -10.51
N GLU A 148 -20.85 -29.19 -10.46
CA GLU A 148 -19.78 -28.74 -9.56
C GLU A 148 -19.31 -27.31 -9.88
N LEU A 149 -19.25 -26.95 -11.17
CA LEU A 149 -18.98 -25.58 -11.61
C LEU A 149 -20.05 -24.59 -11.12
N SER A 150 -21.33 -24.99 -11.17
CA SER A 150 -22.43 -24.17 -10.65
C SER A 150 -22.32 -23.93 -9.15
N VAL A 151 -21.87 -24.94 -8.39
CA VAL A 151 -21.61 -24.80 -6.94
C VAL A 151 -20.36 -23.93 -6.69
N ALA A 152 -19.29 -24.16 -7.45
CA ALA A 152 -18.09 -23.35 -7.39
C ALA A 152 -18.39 -21.85 -7.64
N GLN A 153 -19.28 -21.56 -8.61
CA GLN A 153 -19.74 -20.20 -8.88
C GLN A 153 -20.46 -19.59 -7.68
N LYS A 154 -21.37 -20.31 -7.04
CA LYS A 154 -22.07 -19.84 -5.83
C LYS A 154 -21.11 -19.59 -4.67
N LEU A 155 -20.13 -20.49 -4.47
CA LEU A 155 -19.09 -20.33 -3.47
C LEU A 155 -18.24 -19.09 -3.76
N SER A 156 -17.86 -18.90 -5.02
CA SER A 156 -17.06 -17.73 -5.45
C SER A 156 -17.75 -16.41 -5.18
N VAL A 157 -19.07 -16.31 -5.39
CA VAL A 157 -19.85 -15.12 -5.01
C VAL A 157 -19.67 -14.83 -3.52
N LYS A 158 -19.78 -15.87 -2.66
CA LYS A 158 -19.63 -15.70 -1.20
C LYS A 158 -18.22 -15.31 -0.80
N VAL A 159 -17.20 -15.85 -1.49
CA VAL A 159 -15.80 -15.44 -1.29
C VAL A 159 -15.61 -13.96 -1.63
N LEU A 160 -16.16 -13.52 -2.77
CA LEU A 160 -16.08 -12.13 -3.22
C LEU A 160 -16.86 -11.17 -2.31
N ASP A 161 -18.04 -11.57 -1.80
CA ASP A 161 -18.80 -10.78 -0.81
C ASP A 161 -17.96 -10.52 0.46
N ASN A 162 -17.26 -11.55 0.96
CA ASN A 162 -16.38 -11.40 2.12
C ASN A 162 -15.12 -10.60 1.79
N LEU A 163 -14.60 -10.66 0.55
CA LEU A 163 -13.52 -9.82 0.10
C LEU A 163 -13.94 -8.34 0.10
N ALA A 164 -15.13 -8.03 -0.41
CA ALA A 164 -15.68 -6.67 -0.38
C ALA A 164 -15.82 -6.13 1.05
N LEU A 165 -16.28 -6.97 1.98
CA LEU A 165 -16.37 -6.59 3.40
C LEU A 165 -14.99 -6.26 4.00
N ALA A 166 -13.98 -7.04 3.68
CA ALA A 166 -12.63 -6.79 4.16
C ALA A 166 -12.03 -5.50 3.59
N TRP A 167 -12.37 -5.14 2.36
CA TRP A 167 -11.88 -3.95 1.68
C TRP A 167 -12.65 -2.67 2.02
N LYS A 168 -13.82 -2.77 2.66
CA LYS A 168 -14.72 -1.65 2.96
C LYS A 168 -14.04 -0.48 3.66
N ASP A 169 -13.04 -0.76 4.50
CA ASP A 169 -12.32 0.28 5.24
C ASP A 169 -11.32 1.06 4.37
N ILE A 170 -10.97 0.56 3.19
CA ILE A 170 -10.02 1.20 2.27
C ILE A 170 -10.79 1.78 1.09
N VAL A 171 -11.57 0.95 0.43
CA VAL A 171 -12.44 1.32 -0.69
C VAL A 171 -13.67 0.41 -0.70
N GLN A 172 -14.82 0.99 -0.92
CA GLN A 172 -16.04 0.22 -1.11
C GLN A 172 -16.02 -0.36 -2.52
N VAL A 173 -15.85 -1.68 -2.62
CA VAL A 173 -15.83 -2.42 -3.88
C VAL A 173 -17.09 -3.26 -4.02
N GLU A 174 -17.56 -3.35 -5.25
CA GLU A 174 -18.67 -4.23 -5.66
C GLU A 174 -18.11 -5.25 -6.66
N PRO A 175 -17.64 -6.41 -6.17
CA PRO A 175 -17.08 -7.42 -7.03
C PRO A 175 -18.18 -8.14 -7.83
N SER A 176 -17.88 -8.41 -9.08
CA SER A 176 -18.76 -9.21 -9.97
C SER A 176 -17.95 -10.23 -10.74
N ILE A 177 -18.49 -11.45 -10.88
CA ILE A 177 -17.84 -12.53 -11.65
C ILE A 177 -18.07 -12.27 -13.13
N ASN A 178 -16.98 -12.23 -13.89
CA ASN A 178 -17.00 -12.07 -15.34
C ASN A 178 -17.04 -13.45 -16.04
N SER A 179 -16.13 -14.35 -15.63
CA SER A 179 -16.07 -15.73 -16.13
C SER A 179 -15.41 -16.66 -15.10
N ILE A 180 -15.60 -17.95 -15.30
CA ILE A 180 -14.93 -19.02 -14.56
C ILE A 180 -14.24 -19.93 -15.57
N GLU A 181 -12.96 -20.14 -15.41
CA GLU A 181 -12.13 -20.93 -16.30
C GLU A 181 -11.51 -22.11 -15.53
N THR A 182 -11.40 -23.25 -16.19
CA THR A 182 -10.79 -24.45 -15.58
C THR A 182 -9.38 -24.72 -16.08
N ASN A 183 -9.00 -24.08 -17.17
CA ASN A 183 -7.68 -24.24 -17.78
C ASN A 183 -6.93 -22.91 -17.79
N PRO A 184 -5.82 -22.80 -17.03
CA PRO A 184 -5.06 -21.57 -16.92
C PRO A 184 -4.39 -21.10 -18.21
N HIS A 185 -4.20 -22.01 -19.18
CA HIS A 185 -3.48 -21.72 -20.42
C HIS A 185 -4.37 -21.24 -21.57
N LEU A 186 -5.69 -21.38 -21.45
CA LEU A 186 -6.63 -21.02 -22.52
C LEU A 186 -6.94 -19.52 -22.61
N HIS A 187 -6.78 -18.78 -21.52
CA HIS A 187 -7.11 -17.36 -21.47
C HIS A 187 -5.91 -16.50 -21.08
N GLN A 188 -5.41 -15.73 -22.03
CA GLN A 188 -4.42 -14.68 -21.75
C GLN A 188 -5.15 -13.40 -21.35
N MET A 189 -5.43 -13.25 -20.04
CA MET A 189 -6.17 -12.11 -19.50
C MET A 189 -5.33 -10.85 -19.43
N PHE A 190 -4.03 -11.00 -19.15
CA PHE A 190 -3.06 -9.91 -18.99
C PHE A 190 -1.83 -10.16 -19.85
N SER A 191 -1.04 -9.10 -20.01
CA SER A 191 0.31 -9.27 -20.58
C SER A 191 1.13 -10.20 -19.68
N PHE A 192 1.93 -11.10 -20.27
CA PHE A 192 2.80 -12.01 -19.52
C PHE A 192 3.74 -11.27 -18.57
N ASN A 193 4.18 -10.08 -18.96
CA ASN A 193 5.08 -9.22 -18.17
C ASN A 193 4.33 -8.32 -17.16
N GLU A 194 2.99 -8.40 -17.08
CA GLU A 194 2.24 -7.60 -16.11
C GLU A 194 2.62 -8.00 -14.69
N ILE A 195 2.91 -6.99 -13.89
CA ILE A 195 3.25 -7.19 -12.47
C ILE A 195 1.97 -7.34 -11.66
N VAL A 196 1.90 -8.41 -10.91
CA VAL A 196 0.77 -8.74 -10.05
C VAL A 196 1.21 -8.88 -8.59
N ALA A 197 0.32 -8.52 -7.67
CA ALA A 197 0.43 -8.92 -6.28
C ALA A 197 -0.31 -10.25 -6.13
N LEU A 198 0.43 -11.29 -5.74
CA LEU A 198 -0.11 -12.61 -5.45
C LEU A 198 -0.24 -12.79 -3.94
N ILE A 199 -1.47 -13.01 -3.48
CA ILE A 199 -1.78 -13.31 -2.10
C ILE A 199 -2.15 -14.79 -2.03
N SER A 200 -1.35 -15.59 -1.34
CA SER A 200 -1.56 -17.01 -1.17
C SER A 200 -2.11 -17.30 0.22
N PHE A 201 -3.21 -18.04 0.26
CA PHE A 201 -3.86 -18.49 1.48
C PHE A 201 -3.73 -20.00 1.60
N SER A 202 -3.27 -20.50 2.74
CA SER A 202 -3.45 -21.90 3.11
C SER A 202 -4.87 -22.12 3.60
N THR A 203 -5.46 -23.24 3.22
CA THR A 203 -6.79 -23.62 3.65
C THR A 203 -6.73 -25.00 4.31
N GLN A 204 -7.47 -25.16 5.39
CA GLN A 204 -7.66 -26.45 6.05
C GLN A 204 -9.15 -26.68 6.25
N VAL A 205 -9.66 -27.80 5.74
CA VAL A 205 -11.06 -28.24 5.86
C VAL A 205 -11.09 -29.47 6.75
N GLY A 206 -11.73 -29.36 7.90
CA GLY A 206 -11.66 -30.39 8.95
C GLY A 206 -10.24 -30.57 9.47
N GLU A 207 -9.88 -31.85 9.79
CA GLU A 207 -8.56 -32.13 10.37
C GLU A 207 -7.49 -32.48 9.34
N ASN A 208 -7.87 -33.01 8.18
CA ASN A 208 -6.94 -33.70 7.29
C ASN A 208 -6.80 -33.07 5.88
N THR A 209 -7.72 -32.21 5.45
CA THR A 209 -7.72 -31.70 4.10
C THR A 209 -7.08 -30.32 4.03
N LYS A 210 -5.97 -30.21 3.30
CA LYS A 210 -5.24 -28.96 3.08
C LYS A 210 -5.26 -28.60 1.61
N GLY A 211 -5.41 -27.31 1.32
CA GLY A 211 -5.39 -26.76 -0.03
C GLY A 211 -4.98 -25.31 -0.01
N PHE A 212 -5.10 -24.64 -1.15
CA PHE A 212 -4.73 -23.25 -1.31
C PHE A 212 -5.83 -22.46 -2.02
N ILE A 213 -5.86 -21.16 -1.70
CA ILE A 213 -6.56 -20.14 -2.48
C ILE A 213 -5.51 -19.10 -2.85
N ASN A 214 -5.49 -18.68 -4.10
CA ASN A 214 -4.62 -17.61 -4.54
C ASN A 214 -5.45 -16.44 -5.08
N LEU A 215 -5.14 -15.23 -4.65
CA LEU A 215 -5.73 -14.00 -5.16
C LEU A 215 -4.66 -13.23 -5.92
N CYS A 216 -4.87 -13.09 -7.22
CA CYS A 216 -3.98 -12.37 -8.12
C CYS A 216 -4.58 -11.00 -8.44
N LEU A 217 -3.88 -9.94 -8.01
CA LEU A 217 -4.28 -8.54 -8.17
C LEU A 217 -3.26 -7.82 -9.06
N PRO A 218 -3.61 -7.51 -10.33
CA PRO A 218 -2.72 -6.75 -11.21
C PRO A 218 -2.42 -5.36 -10.67
N PHE A 219 -1.20 -4.86 -10.92
CA PHE A 219 -0.81 -3.53 -10.49
C PHE A 219 -1.76 -2.42 -10.94
N PRO A 220 -2.25 -2.37 -12.20
CA PRO A 220 -3.17 -1.33 -12.64
C PRO A 220 -4.48 -1.28 -11.86
N LEU A 221 -4.95 -2.44 -11.33
CA LEU A 221 -6.13 -2.50 -10.47
C LEU A 221 -5.88 -1.81 -9.12
N LEU A 222 -4.67 -1.98 -8.56
CA LEU A 222 -4.29 -1.47 -7.24
C LEU A 222 -3.70 -0.05 -7.29
N GLU A 223 -3.23 0.41 -8.44
CA GLU A 223 -2.53 1.69 -8.62
C GLU A 223 -3.29 2.89 -8.01
N PRO A 224 -4.63 3.05 -8.21
CA PRO A 224 -5.36 4.15 -7.60
C PRO A 224 -5.37 4.13 -6.07
N MET A 225 -5.16 2.95 -5.47
CA MET A 225 -5.21 2.74 -4.02
C MET A 225 -3.83 2.76 -3.36
N VAL A 226 -2.77 2.57 -4.13
CA VAL A 226 -1.39 2.46 -3.64
C VAL A 226 -0.99 3.70 -2.82
N SER A 227 -1.39 4.90 -3.27
CA SER A 227 -1.17 6.15 -2.55
C SER A 227 -1.98 6.23 -1.25
N GLN A 228 -3.21 5.78 -1.27
CA GLN A 228 -4.10 5.79 -0.09
C GLN A 228 -3.68 4.76 0.96
N MET A 229 -3.18 3.60 0.55
CA MET A 229 -2.67 2.56 1.46
C MET A 229 -1.55 3.08 2.38
N SER A 230 -0.64 3.88 1.85
CA SER A 230 0.47 4.45 2.63
C SER A 230 0.00 5.51 3.64
N ILE A 231 -0.99 6.33 3.26
CA ILE A 231 -1.54 7.42 4.07
C ILE A 231 -2.45 6.88 5.19
N GLN A 232 -3.36 5.96 4.87
CA GLN A 232 -4.32 5.41 5.85
C GLN A 232 -3.64 4.61 6.96
N ARG A 233 -2.51 3.98 6.72
CA ARG A 233 -1.75 3.30 7.76
C ARG A 233 -1.17 4.26 8.79
N ARG A 234 -0.72 5.44 8.36
CA ARG A 234 -0.28 6.51 9.30
C ARG A 234 -1.46 7.00 10.14
N PHE A 235 -2.65 7.15 9.55
CA PHE A 235 -3.84 7.61 10.28
C PHE A 235 -4.49 6.53 11.14
N LYS A 236 -4.56 5.24 10.73
CA LYS A 236 -5.14 4.16 11.54
C LYS A 236 -4.27 3.71 12.71
N LEU A 237 -2.94 3.81 12.61
CA LEU A 237 -2.05 3.66 13.76
C LEU A 237 -2.21 4.82 14.76
N GLN A 238 -2.73 5.96 14.30
CA GLN A 238 -3.04 7.12 15.15
C GLN A 238 -4.49 7.12 15.67
N SER A 239 -5.44 6.47 14.99
CA SER A 239 -6.85 6.45 15.40
C SER A 239 -7.24 5.28 16.31
N SER A 240 -6.40 4.26 16.45
CA SER A 240 -6.57 3.28 17.52
C SER A 240 -6.00 3.86 18.82
N THR A 241 -6.86 4.58 19.57
CA THR A 241 -6.60 5.12 20.90
C THR A 241 -5.41 6.08 20.98
N MET A 242 -5.52 7.24 20.33
CA MET A 242 -4.79 8.40 20.83
C MET A 242 -5.42 8.75 22.19
N ASP A 243 -4.76 8.35 23.26
CA ASP A 243 -5.08 8.78 24.61
C ASP A 243 -5.13 10.32 24.62
N ASP A 244 -6.08 10.91 25.35
CA ASP A 244 -6.19 12.38 25.49
C ASP A 244 -4.84 13.03 25.90
N VAL A 245 -3.97 12.27 26.53
CA VAL A 245 -2.60 12.64 26.88
C VAL A 245 -1.70 12.79 25.65
N GLU A 246 -1.82 11.92 24.63
CA GLU A 246 -1.02 12.02 23.41
C GLU A 246 -1.49 13.16 22.51
N LYS A 247 -2.81 13.38 22.46
CA LYS A 247 -3.39 14.55 21.78
C LYS A 247 -2.90 15.87 22.36
N LYS A 248 -2.85 15.98 23.68
CA LYS A 248 -2.32 17.15 24.39
C LYS A 248 -0.80 17.32 24.14
N LYS A 249 -0.03 16.23 24.13
CA LYS A 249 1.39 16.27 23.77
C LYS A 249 1.59 16.74 22.34
N LEU A 250 0.81 16.22 21.37
CA LEU A 250 0.90 16.65 19.97
C LEU A 250 0.54 18.14 19.82
N GLN A 251 -0.53 18.61 20.47
CA GLN A 251 -0.89 20.04 20.49
C GLN A 251 0.21 20.91 21.11
N TYR A 252 0.85 20.45 22.17
CA TYR A 252 2.00 21.12 22.78
C TYR A 252 3.18 21.21 21.81
N TRP A 253 3.56 20.11 21.14
CA TRP A 253 4.67 20.10 20.19
C TRP A 253 4.36 20.90 18.91
N LEU A 254 3.12 20.92 18.45
CA LEU A 254 2.68 21.76 17.32
C LEU A 254 2.65 23.25 17.68
N GLY A 255 2.51 23.60 18.95
CA GLY A 255 2.55 24.98 19.44
C GLY A 255 3.97 25.54 19.65
N LEU A 256 5.01 24.71 19.60
CA LEU A 256 6.40 25.14 19.83
C LEU A 256 7.07 25.82 18.61
N PRO A 257 6.80 25.42 17.34
CA PRO A 257 7.43 26.07 16.20
C PRO A 257 7.06 27.55 16.12
N THR A 258 8.05 28.39 15.90
CA THR A 258 7.84 29.81 15.61
C THR A 258 7.58 29.99 14.12
N VAL A 259 6.61 30.81 13.78
CA VAL A 259 6.28 31.16 12.40
C VAL A 259 6.54 32.65 12.18
N GLU A 260 7.07 33.00 11.02
CA GLU A 260 7.30 34.38 10.64
C GLU A 260 6.00 35.03 10.20
N LEU A 261 5.71 36.20 10.77
CA LEU A 261 4.54 37.00 10.44
C LEU A 261 5.03 38.26 9.71
N THR A 262 4.58 38.43 8.47
CA THR A 262 4.91 39.62 7.67
C THR A 262 3.67 40.51 7.53
N VAL A 263 3.81 41.79 7.90
CA VAL A 263 2.75 42.78 7.75
C VAL A 263 3.09 43.70 6.58
N LEU A 264 2.24 43.65 5.55
CA LEU A 264 2.38 44.52 4.37
C LEU A 264 1.64 45.83 4.62
N SER A 265 2.40 46.90 4.87
CA SER A 265 1.85 48.24 5.11
C SER A 265 1.34 48.92 3.85
N GLY A 266 1.87 48.58 2.68
CA GLY A 266 1.47 49.11 1.38
C GLY A 266 2.52 48.87 0.33
N GLN A 267 2.20 49.17 -0.92
CA GLN A 267 3.07 49.04 -2.09
C GLN A 267 3.12 50.36 -2.84
N THR A 268 4.21 50.58 -3.54
CA THR A 268 4.33 51.72 -4.45
C THR A 268 5.18 51.35 -5.66
N TRP A 269 4.93 52.01 -6.76
CA TRP A 269 5.68 51.83 -8.01
C TRP A 269 6.52 53.07 -8.24
N VAL A 270 7.80 52.88 -8.44
CA VAL A 270 8.74 53.97 -8.80
C VAL A 270 9.45 53.60 -10.10
N THR A 271 9.84 54.62 -10.88
CA THR A 271 10.67 54.34 -12.07
C THR A 271 12.09 53.97 -11.63
N VAL A 272 12.81 53.25 -12.50
CA VAL A 272 14.23 52.92 -12.22
C VAL A 272 15.07 54.19 -12.04
N ASN A 273 14.77 55.25 -12.78
CA ASN A 273 15.48 56.51 -12.66
C ASN A 273 15.23 57.20 -11.32
N ASP A 274 13.99 57.22 -10.85
CA ASP A 274 13.64 57.77 -9.52
C ASP A 274 14.24 56.91 -8.40
N PHE A 275 14.21 55.58 -8.55
CA PHE A 275 14.86 54.68 -7.59
C PHE A 275 16.36 54.94 -7.42
N LEU A 276 17.08 55.20 -8.52
CA LEU A 276 18.51 55.51 -8.50
C LEU A 276 18.84 56.88 -7.89
N GLN A 277 17.85 57.76 -7.76
CA GLN A 277 18.00 59.12 -7.20
C GLN A 277 17.53 59.21 -5.74
N LEU A 278 16.97 58.13 -5.16
CA LEU A 278 16.50 58.13 -3.77
C LEU A 278 17.64 58.45 -2.79
N GLN A 279 17.35 59.35 -1.88
CA GLN A 279 18.28 59.79 -0.82
C GLN A 279 17.61 59.70 0.52
N GLU A 280 18.44 59.67 1.57
CA GLU A 280 17.99 59.67 2.96
C GLU A 280 17.17 60.96 3.24
N GLY A 281 15.93 60.78 3.65
CA GLY A 281 14.96 61.85 3.89
C GLY A 281 13.84 61.94 2.87
N ASP A 282 13.93 61.18 1.76
CA ASP A 282 12.84 61.15 0.75
C ASP A 282 11.61 60.44 1.27
N VAL A 283 10.43 60.84 0.83
CA VAL A 283 9.15 60.31 1.25
C VAL A 283 8.49 59.59 0.07
N LEU A 284 8.25 58.31 0.24
CA LEU A 284 7.52 57.49 -0.72
C LEU A 284 6.03 57.37 -0.30
N LEU A 285 5.14 57.71 -1.21
CA LEU A 285 3.70 57.53 -0.99
C LEU A 285 3.33 56.08 -1.28
N LEU A 286 2.68 55.44 -0.30
CA LEU A 286 2.15 54.05 -0.46
C LEU A 286 0.71 54.09 -0.98
N ASP A 287 0.25 52.97 -1.52
CA ASP A 287 -1.08 52.77 -2.09
C ASP A 287 -2.20 52.69 -1.03
N ARG A 288 -1.84 52.68 0.27
CA ARG A 288 -2.81 52.53 1.41
C ARG A 288 -2.84 53.78 2.25
N ARG A 289 -4.02 54.07 2.79
CA ARG A 289 -4.24 55.16 3.75
C ARG A 289 -3.94 54.66 5.16
N VAL A 290 -3.61 55.57 6.07
CA VAL A 290 -3.27 55.24 7.48
C VAL A 290 -4.42 54.61 8.25
N ASP A 291 -5.65 54.92 7.82
CA ASP A 291 -6.91 54.43 8.42
C ASP A 291 -7.39 53.08 7.82
N GLN A 292 -6.70 52.52 6.86
CA GLN A 292 -7.01 51.23 6.21
C GLN A 292 -6.28 50.07 6.89
N ASP A 293 -6.99 48.92 6.98
CA ASP A 293 -6.40 47.70 7.47
C ASP A 293 -5.27 47.21 6.56
N MET A 294 -4.19 46.73 7.14
CA MET A 294 -3.05 46.12 6.48
C MET A 294 -3.23 44.61 6.41
N ASP A 295 -2.46 43.98 5.54
CA ASP A 295 -2.47 42.54 5.35
C ASP A 295 -1.35 41.88 6.16
N LEU A 296 -1.73 40.84 6.93
CA LEU A 296 -0.79 40.01 7.67
C LEU A 296 -0.70 38.63 7.02
N TYR A 297 0.50 38.30 6.63
CA TYR A 297 0.83 37.03 5.96
C TYR A 297 1.57 36.09 6.93
N ILE A 298 1.30 34.81 6.77
CA ILE A 298 2.07 33.68 7.33
C ILE A 298 2.73 32.99 6.17
N GLY A 299 4.05 33.20 5.97
CA GLY A 299 4.73 32.82 4.74
C GLY A 299 4.09 33.57 3.54
N GLU A 300 3.56 32.83 2.54
CA GLU A 300 2.91 33.40 1.35
C GLU A 300 1.38 33.56 1.49
N GLN A 301 0.79 33.09 2.60
CA GLN A 301 -0.67 33.06 2.77
C GLN A 301 -1.17 34.24 3.58
N LEU A 302 -2.11 35.02 3.01
CA LEU A 302 -2.86 36.06 3.72
C LEU A 302 -3.80 35.41 4.75
N LYS A 303 -3.64 35.76 6.04
CA LYS A 303 -4.45 35.16 7.12
C LYS A 303 -5.25 36.17 7.91
N PHE A 304 -4.75 37.37 8.09
CA PHE A 304 -5.41 38.37 8.94
C PHE A 304 -5.38 39.75 8.31
N LYS A 305 -6.37 40.60 8.67
CA LYS A 305 -6.34 42.05 8.52
C LYS A 305 -5.92 42.65 9.84
N VAL A 306 -5.05 43.65 9.80
CA VAL A 306 -4.46 44.25 11.01
C VAL A 306 -4.36 45.77 10.91
N GLN A 307 -4.42 46.46 12.03
CA GLN A 307 -4.11 47.89 12.14
C GLN A 307 -2.79 48.09 12.87
N ALA A 308 -1.97 49.00 12.34
CA ALA A 308 -0.72 49.39 13.00
C ALA A 308 -0.96 50.29 14.19
N GLY A 309 -0.13 50.09 15.20
CA GLY A 309 -0.13 50.89 16.42
C GLY A 309 1.20 50.84 17.14
N THR A 310 1.23 51.33 18.33
CA THR A 310 2.41 51.28 19.21
C THR A 310 2.03 50.69 20.56
N LEU A 311 2.85 49.76 21.06
CA LEU A 311 2.74 49.20 22.38
C LEU A 311 4.11 49.32 23.08
N ASN A 312 4.15 49.94 24.24
CA ASN A 312 5.40 50.14 25.02
C ASN A 312 6.58 50.77 24.20
N LYS A 313 6.27 51.71 23.32
CA LYS A 313 7.21 52.36 22.38
C LYS A 313 7.76 51.46 21.26
N GLN A 314 7.15 50.31 21.06
CA GLN A 314 7.48 49.43 19.94
C GLN A 314 6.32 49.43 18.95
N LEU A 315 6.63 49.22 17.67
CA LEU A 315 5.62 49.02 16.67
C LEU A 315 4.85 47.72 16.95
N ALA A 316 3.53 47.81 16.90
CA ALA A 316 2.66 46.70 17.18
C ALA A 316 1.52 46.69 16.12
N VAL A 317 0.87 45.56 15.95
CA VAL A 317 -0.31 45.44 15.09
C VAL A 317 -1.43 44.78 15.88
N GLN A 318 -2.65 45.30 15.66
CA GLN A 318 -3.87 44.72 16.22
C GLN A 318 -4.61 43.98 15.13
N ILE A 319 -4.96 42.72 15.39
CA ILE A 319 -5.78 41.92 14.46
C ILE A 319 -7.19 42.49 14.48
N THR A 320 -7.71 42.85 13.30
CA THR A 320 -9.06 43.41 13.11
C THR A 320 -10.04 42.38 12.52
N ALA A 321 -9.56 41.50 11.62
CA ALA A 321 -10.36 40.46 11.01
C ALA A 321 -9.51 39.22 10.63
N LEU A 322 -10.18 38.05 10.64
CA LEU A 322 -9.65 36.81 10.04
C LEU A 322 -10.03 36.76 8.57
N VAL A 323 -9.10 36.47 7.70
CA VAL A 323 -9.37 36.17 6.29
C VAL A 323 -9.49 34.67 6.17
N GLU A 324 -10.74 34.17 6.05
CA GLU A 324 -10.96 32.74 5.74
C GLU A 324 -10.40 32.46 4.34
N GLY A 325 -9.32 31.70 4.29
CA GLY A 325 -8.79 31.18 3.01
C GLY A 325 -9.84 30.28 2.36
N GLU A 326 -9.93 30.30 1.04
CA GLU A 326 -10.67 29.32 0.27
C GLU A 326 -10.35 27.92 0.79
N LYS A 327 -11.37 27.17 1.15
CA LYS A 327 -11.23 25.74 1.45
C LYS A 327 -10.78 25.10 0.16
N ASP A 328 -9.52 24.64 0.11
CA ASP A 328 -9.09 23.74 -0.93
C ASP A 328 -10.03 22.52 -0.92
N VAL A 329 -10.80 22.38 -2.00
CA VAL A 329 -11.74 21.29 -2.28
C VAL A 329 -10.98 20.06 -2.71
#